data_134f2875c6ec2601b11f3405242e92e5
#
_entry.id   134f2875c6ec2601b11f3405242e92e5
#
_cell.length_a   1.000
_cell.length_b   1.000
_cell.length_c   1.000
_cell.angle_alpha   90.00
_cell.angle_beta   90.00
_cell.angle_gamma   90.00
#
_symmetry.space_group_name_H-M   'P 1'
#
loop_
_entity.id
_entity.type
_entity.pdbx_description
1 polymer ?
#
loop_
_entity_poly.entity_id
_entity_poly.type
_entity_poly.pdbx_seq_one_letter_code
_entity_poly.pdbx_strand_id
1 'polypeptide(L)'
;MKIFDISQEVFECAVYPGDPSPERIIMSRICDGAVCNLTALKMCAHNGTHVDAPYHFLNQGKAIDQVSLNRFIGYAYVAAHEGDLSAADAEEMLNQARLASVSSGIADCDCFSRILVKGKAVVTEAAAQVFADHGILLFGNESQTVGPEAAPMAVHLIMLGHEIVLLEGIRLSAVETGVYFLNAAPLNLGGSDGAPCRAWLISGIPAFHV
;
A
#
# COMPACT_ATOMS: atom_id res chain seq x y z
N MET A 1 -1.16 20.10 -11.11
CA MET A 1 -1.41 18.65 -10.96
C MET A 1 -0.20 17.89 -11.49
N LYS A 2 0.38 17.02 -10.66
CA LYS A 2 1.47 16.11 -11.04
C LYS A 2 1.11 14.70 -10.56
N ILE A 3 1.35 13.69 -11.40
CA ILE A 3 1.10 12.28 -11.09
C ILE A 3 2.45 11.62 -10.81
N PHE A 4 2.52 10.86 -9.73
CA PHE A 4 3.66 10.03 -9.35
C PHE A 4 3.22 8.57 -9.40
N ASP A 5 3.82 7.78 -10.28
CA ASP A 5 3.73 6.32 -10.21
C ASP A 5 4.63 5.84 -9.08
N ILE A 6 4.03 5.19 -8.11
CA ILE A 6 4.75 4.67 -6.93
C ILE A 6 4.79 3.14 -6.93
N SER A 7 4.64 2.51 -8.11
CA SER A 7 4.66 1.05 -8.25
C SER A 7 6.03 0.52 -8.68
N GLN A 8 6.28 -0.74 -8.35
CA GLN A 8 7.37 -1.54 -8.95
C GLN A 8 6.95 -2.07 -10.32
N GLU A 9 7.93 -2.31 -11.21
CA GLU A 9 7.74 -3.20 -12.36
C GLU A 9 7.62 -4.65 -11.84
N VAL A 10 6.58 -5.36 -12.26
CA VAL A 10 6.21 -6.64 -11.65
C VAL A 10 7.25 -7.74 -11.86
N PHE A 11 7.83 -7.85 -13.06
CA PHE A 11 8.76 -8.93 -13.39
C PHE A 11 10.19 -8.72 -12.86
N GLU A 12 10.49 -7.48 -12.43
CA GLU A 12 11.78 -7.09 -11.84
C GLU A 12 11.63 -6.72 -10.36
N CYS A 13 10.47 -6.99 -9.76
CA CYS A 13 10.22 -6.66 -8.37
C CYS A 13 11.06 -7.52 -7.42
N ALA A 14 11.31 -7.01 -6.22
CA ALA A 14 11.76 -7.84 -5.13
C ALA A 14 10.64 -8.83 -4.76
N VAL A 15 11.02 -10.08 -4.46
CA VAL A 15 10.09 -11.15 -4.07
C VAL A 15 10.36 -11.50 -2.62
N TYR A 16 9.30 -11.61 -1.82
CA TYR A 16 9.43 -12.03 -0.42
C TYR A 16 10.03 -13.45 -0.35
N PRO A 17 10.93 -13.74 0.60
CA PRO A 17 11.57 -15.06 0.72
C PRO A 17 10.55 -16.19 0.87
N GLY A 18 10.55 -17.12 -0.11
CA GLY A 18 9.63 -18.26 -0.16
C GLY A 18 8.47 -18.10 -1.13
N ASP A 19 8.18 -16.90 -1.61
CA ASP A 19 7.14 -16.66 -2.59
C ASP A 19 7.59 -17.03 -4.01
N PRO A 20 6.64 -17.43 -4.89
CA PRO A 20 6.95 -17.65 -6.29
C PRO A 20 7.23 -16.32 -7.01
N SER A 21 8.27 -16.30 -7.84
CA SER A 21 8.58 -15.16 -8.70
C SER A 21 7.53 -14.98 -9.80
N PRO A 22 7.25 -13.74 -10.21
CA PRO A 22 6.34 -13.49 -11.32
C PRO A 22 6.96 -13.93 -12.65
N GLU A 23 6.13 -14.56 -13.49
CA GLU A 23 6.54 -15.08 -14.80
C GLU A 23 5.72 -14.44 -15.93
N ARG A 24 6.41 -14.00 -16.98
CA ARG A 24 5.80 -13.56 -18.24
C ARG A 24 5.79 -14.73 -19.22
N ILE A 25 4.62 -15.18 -19.63
CA ILE A 25 4.43 -16.28 -20.56
C ILE A 25 3.97 -15.70 -21.90
N ILE A 26 4.81 -15.76 -22.92
CA ILE A 26 4.46 -15.32 -24.27
C ILE A 26 3.63 -16.41 -24.94
N MET A 27 2.36 -16.13 -25.17
CA MET A 27 1.41 -17.05 -25.80
C MET A 27 1.42 -16.93 -27.33
N SER A 28 1.57 -15.70 -27.86
CA SER A 28 1.71 -15.45 -29.29
C SER A 28 2.45 -14.13 -29.56
N ARG A 29 3.04 -14.00 -30.76
CA ARG A 29 3.71 -12.79 -31.23
C ARG A 29 3.36 -12.48 -32.69
N ILE A 30 3.14 -11.20 -32.99
CA ILE A 30 2.94 -10.72 -34.36
C ILE A 30 4.19 -11.01 -35.22
N CYS A 31 5.39 -10.84 -34.67
CA CYS A 31 6.63 -11.13 -35.39
C CYS A 31 6.80 -12.59 -35.77
N ASP A 32 6.08 -13.51 -35.12
CA ASP A 32 6.05 -14.94 -35.42
C ASP A 32 4.84 -15.33 -36.32
N GLY A 33 4.14 -14.34 -36.90
CA GLY A 33 3.00 -14.53 -37.81
C GLY A 33 1.63 -14.63 -37.13
N ALA A 34 1.54 -14.41 -35.84
CA ALA A 34 0.25 -14.37 -35.14
C ALA A 34 -0.51 -13.08 -35.41
N VAL A 35 -1.84 -13.10 -35.19
CA VAL A 35 -2.71 -11.92 -35.36
C VAL A 35 -2.47 -10.84 -34.29
N CYS A 36 -2.06 -11.26 -33.07
CA CYS A 36 -1.81 -10.34 -31.95
C CYS A 36 -0.66 -10.82 -31.08
N ASN A 37 -0.10 -9.91 -30.29
CA ASN A 37 0.76 -10.27 -29.17
C ASN A 37 -0.13 -10.61 -27.98
N LEU A 38 0.08 -11.79 -27.39
CA LEU A 38 -0.68 -12.25 -26.22
C LEU A 38 0.28 -12.72 -25.13
N THR A 39 0.10 -12.19 -23.94
CA THR A 39 0.92 -12.51 -22.76
C THR A 39 0.00 -13.05 -21.66
N ALA A 40 0.35 -14.20 -21.10
CA ALA A 40 -0.20 -14.68 -19.85
C ALA A 40 0.75 -14.35 -18.69
N LEU A 41 0.20 -14.23 -17.50
CA LEU A 41 0.94 -13.93 -16.28
C LEU A 41 0.76 -15.09 -15.30
N LYS A 42 1.84 -15.47 -14.62
CA LYS A 42 1.78 -16.33 -13.43
C LYS A 42 2.50 -15.58 -12.32
N MET A 43 1.82 -15.31 -11.22
CA MET A 43 2.40 -14.53 -10.13
C MET A 43 1.66 -14.80 -8.81
N CYS A 44 2.34 -14.50 -7.70
CA CYS A 44 1.75 -14.41 -6.38
C CYS A 44 0.93 -13.11 -6.25
N ALA A 45 -0.10 -13.09 -5.43
CA ALA A 45 -0.86 -11.89 -5.09
C ALA A 45 0.01 -10.80 -4.44
N HIS A 46 1.10 -11.22 -3.79
CA HIS A 46 2.03 -10.36 -3.05
C HIS A 46 3.33 -10.03 -3.83
N ASN A 47 3.35 -10.19 -5.15
CA ASN A 47 4.48 -9.75 -5.97
C ASN A 47 4.40 -8.26 -6.33
N GLY A 48 5.53 -7.57 -6.21
CA GLY A 48 5.67 -6.17 -6.57
C GLY A 48 4.94 -5.23 -5.61
N THR A 49 4.30 -4.19 -6.16
CA THR A 49 3.42 -3.33 -5.38
C THR A 49 2.04 -3.96 -5.28
N HIS A 50 1.62 -4.24 -4.06
CA HIS A 50 0.40 -4.98 -3.78
C HIS A 50 -0.28 -4.50 -2.51
N VAL A 51 -1.48 -5.01 -2.25
CA VAL A 51 -2.25 -4.75 -1.04
C VAL A 51 -2.62 -6.05 -0.37
N ASP A 52 -2.41 -6.13 0.95
CA ASP A 52 -2.90 -7.20 1.80
C ASP A 52 -4.32 -6.92 2.27
N ALA A 53 -5.16 -7.95 2.19
CA ALA A 53 -6.48 -7.96 2.80
C ALA A 53 -6.44 -8.64 4.18
N PRO A 54 -7.42 -8.40 5.07
CA PRO A 54 -7.50 -9.07 6.36
C PRO A 54 -7.38 -10.61 6.29
N TYR A 55 -7.87 -11.22 5.21
CA TYR A 55 -7.81 -12.66 5.00
C TYR A 55 -6.37 -13.20 4.92
N HIS A 56 -5.37 -12.35 4.61
CA HIS A 56 -3.98 -12.78 4.50
C HIS A 56 -3.44 -13.43 5.81
N PHE A 57 -3.76 -12.87 6.97
CA PHE A 57 -3.35 -13.42 8.27
C PHE A 57 -4.53 -13.90 9.13
N LEU A 58 -5.77 -13.61 8.74
CA LEU A 58 -6.97 -13.91 9.51
C LEU A 58 -7.91 -14.82 8.71
N ASN A 59 -8.02 -16.09 9.09
CA ASN A 59 -8.83 -17.09 8.38
C ASN A 59 -10.31 -16.68 8.19
N GLN A 60 -10.83 -15.80 9.03
CA GLN A 60 -12.19 -15.24 8.94
C GLN A 60 -12.17 -13.76 8.49
N GLY A 61 -11.02 -13.25 8.06
CA GLY A 61 -10.88 -11.90 7.54
C GLY A 61 -11.55 -11.72 6.18
N LYS A 62 -11.82 -10.46 5.82
CA LYS A 62 -12.33 -10.11 4.48
C LYS A 62 -11.29 -10.42 3.42
N ALA A 63 -11.68 -11.11 2.35
CA ALA A 63 -10.90 -11.21 1.14
C ALA A 63 -10.84 -9.86 0.40
N ILE A 64 -9.90 -9.71 -0.54
CA ILE A 64 -9.62 -8.42 -1.18
C ILE A 64 -10.83 -7.83 -1.93
N ASP A 65 -11.66 -8.67 -2.54
CA ASP A 65 -12.90 -8.28 -3.23
C ASP A 65 -14.02 -7.82 -2.28
N GLN A 66 -13.89 -8.12 -0.98
CA GLN A 66 -14.83 -7.72 0.08
C GLN A 66 -14.41 -6.43 0.80
N VAL A 67 -13.18 -5.95 0.55
CA VAL A 67 -12.67 -4.72 1.15
C VAL A 67 -13.19 -3.51 0.38
N SER A 68 -13.74 -2.53 1.09
CA SER A 68 -14.27 -1.31 0.47
C SER A 68 -13.19 -0.48 -0.22
N LEU A 69 -13.48 0.01 -1.43
CA LEU A 69 -12.56 0.81 -2.24
C LEU A 69 -12.12 2.12 -1.55
N ASN A 70 -12.92 2.66 -0.62
CA ASN A 70 -12.54 3.85 0.14
C ASN A 70 -11.30 3.64 1.02
N ARG A 71 -10.86 2.41 1.28
CA ARG A 71 -9.59 2.15 1.98
C ARG A 71 -8.39 2.46 1.08
N PHE A 72 -8.50 2.18 -0.21
CA PHE A 72 -7.41 2.27 -1.19
C PHE A 72 -7.35 3.60 -1.94
N ILE A 73 -8.44 4.37 -1.92
CA ILE A 73 -8.59 5.61 -2.69
C ILE A 73 -8.98 6.74 -1.75
N GLY A 74 -8.26 7.86 -1.80
CA GLY A 74 -8.53 9.04 -1.00
C GLY A 74 -7.25 9.81 -0.69
N TYR A 75 -7.37 10.86 0.12
CA TYR A 75 -6.19 11.59 0.55
C TYR A 75 -5.33 10.73 1.48
N ALA A 76 -4.02 10.87 1.32
CA ALA A 76 -3.00 10.18 2.09
C ALA A 76 -1.89 11.15 2.49
N TYR A 77 -1.23 10.87 3.60
CA TYR A 77 -0.04 11.59 4.02
C TYR A 77 1.20 10.75 3.77
N VAL A 78 2.20 11.32 3.10
CA VAL A 78 3.53 10.73 2.93
C VAL A 78 4.44 11.26 4.03
N ALA A 79 4.87 10.38 4.92
CA ALA A 79 5.89 10.63 5.93
C ALA A 79 7.25 10.06 5.49
N ALA A 80 8.32 10.39 6.20
CA ALA A 80 9.64 9.77 6.02
C ALA A 80 10.11 9.15 7.34
N HIS A 81 10.63 7.94 7.29
CA HIS A 81 11.21 7.27 8.46
C HIS A 81 12.25 6.22 8.03
N GLU A 82 13.26 6.03 8.86
CA GLU A 82 14.30 5.00 8.68
C GLU A 82 14.41 4.17 9.95
N GLY A 83 14.46 2.85 9.79
CA GLY A 83 14.60 1.89 10.91
C GLY A 83 13.28 1.57 11.61
N ASP A 84 13.38 1.13 12.87
CA ASP A 84 12.22 0.72 13.66
C ASP A 84 11.31 1.92 13.97
N LEU A 85 10.05 1.81 13.57
CA LEU A 85 9.03 2.83 13.79
C LEU A 85 8.38 2.57 15.15
N SER A 86 8.65 3.45 16.12
CA SER A 86 8.12 3.34 17.48
C SER A 86 6.70 3.88 17.61
N ALA A 87 6.05 3.65 18.75
CA ALA A 87 4.76 4.25 19.07
C ALA A 87 4.81 5.79 19.03
N ALA A 88 5.91 6.40 19.51
CA ALA A 88 6.08 7.85 19.47
C ALA A 88 6.21 8.39 18.04
N ASP A 89 6.91 7.67 17.16
CA ASP A 89 7.01 8.03 15.75
C ASP A 89 5.65 7.94 15.05
N ALA A 90 4.84 6.91 15.36
CA ALA A 90 3.50 6.76 14.81
C ALA A 90 2.57 7.91 15.24
N GLU A 91 2.58 8.29 16.52
CA GLU A 91 1.83 9.45 17.02
C GLU A 91 2.25 10.76 16.34
N GLU A 92 3.56 10.97 16.19
CA GLU A 92 4.09 12.18 15.52
C GLU A 92 3.67 12.20 14.04
N MET A 93 3.74 11.07 13.31
CA MET A 93 3.28 10.98 11.93
C MET A 93 1.80 11.35 11.79
N LEU A 94 0.95 10.84 12.67
CA LEU A 94 -0.49 11.15 12.67
C LEU A 94 -0.75 12.63 12.99
N ASN A 95 0.01 13.20 13.91
CA ASN A 95 -0.08 14.63 14.21
C ASN A 95 0.35 15.49 13.02
N GLN A 96 1.46 15.15 12.37
CA GLN A 96 1.91 15.84 11.17
C GLN A 96 0.90 15.73 10.02
N ALA A 97 0.30 14.56 9.82
CA ALA A 97 -0.75 14.35 8.83
C ALA A 97 -1.97 15.25 9.08
N ARG A 98 -2.40 15.38 10.34
CA ARG A 98 -3.51 16.28 10.71
C ARG A 98 -3.18 17.76 10.47
N LEU A 99 -1.97 18.19 10.88
CA LEU A 99 -1.51 19.56 10.64
C LEU A 99 -1.38 19.88 9.14
N ALA A 100 -0.86 18.94 8.37
CA ALA A 100 -0.74 19.08 6.92
C ALA A 100 -2.11 19.14 6.24
N SER A 101 -3.10 18.38 6.71
CA SER A 101 -4.49 18.45 6.25
C SER A 101 -5.06 19.85 6.39
N VAL A 102 -4.97 20.42 7.59
CA VAL A 102 -5.46 21.79 7.89
C VAL A 102 -4.77 22.82 7.02
N SER A 103 -3.43 22.75 6.91
CA SER A 103 -2.64 23.73 6.14
C SER A 103 -2.87 23.64 4.62
N SER A 104 -3.30 22.49 4.12
CA SER A 104 -3.60 22.27 2.69
C SER A 104 -4.99 22.78 2.29
N GLY A 105 -5.79 23.30 3.24
CA GLY A 105 -7.18 23.70 2.99
C GLY A 105 -8.12 22.52 2.72
N ILE A 106 -7.69 21.30 3.03
CA ILE A 106 -8.44 20.07 2.88
C ILE A 106 -8.99 19.71 4.28
N ALA A 107 -9.72 20.63 4.88
CA ALA A 107 -10.13 20.59 6.30
C ALA A 107 -10.99 19.38 6.67
N ASP A 108 -11.71 18.81 5.70
CA ASP A 108 -12.54 17.61 5.87
C ASP A 108 -11.88 16.35 5.32
N CYS A 109 -10.59 16.41 4.98
CA CYS A 109 -9.92 15.25 4.46
C CYS A 109 -9.44 14.33 5.57
N ASP A 110 -9.63 13.08 5.32
CA ASP A 110 -9.17 11.96 6.14
C ASP A 110 -7.72 11.55 5.81
N CYS A 111 -6.84 12.51 5.42
CA CYS A 111 -5.49 12.18 4.94
C CYS A 111 -4.64 11.48 6.01
N PHE A 112 -4.95 11.68 7.29
CA PHE A 112 -4.37 10.93 8.40
C PHE A 112 -4.87 9.48 8.47
N SER A 113 -5.92 9.14 7.72
CA SER A 113 -6.44 7.77 7.66
C SER A 113 -5.66 6.87 6.71
N ARG A 114 -4.78 7.42 5.87
CA ARG A 114 -3.90 6.69 4.97
C ARG A 114 -2.49 7.24 5.09
N ILE A 115 -1.60 6.44 5.66
CA ILE A 115 -0.20 6.82 5.92
C ILE A 115 0.71 6.02 5.01
N LEU A 116 1.55 6.73 4.25
CA LEU A 116 2.59 6.14 3.42
C LEU A 116 3.95 6.55 3.97
N VAL A 117 4.86 5.60 4.15
CA VAL A 117 6.18 5.87 4.74
C VAL A 117 7.28 5.65 3.71
N LYS A 118 7.99 6.74 3.40
CA LYS A 118 9.19 6.75 2.60
C LYS A 118 10.39 6.35 3.44
N GLY A 119 11.26 5.51 2.90
CA GLY A 119 12.46 5.00 3.56
C GLY A 119 12.28 3.56 4.06
N LYS A 120 13.32 3.03 4.69
CA LYS A 120 13.34 1.64 5.19
C LYS A 120 12.72 1.57 6.59
N ALA A 121 11.43 1.85 6.67
CA ALA A 121 10.69 1.79 7.93
C ALA A 121 10.24 0.36 8.24
N VAL A 122 10.42 -0.05 9.49
CA VAL A 122 9.93 -1.33 10.04
C VAL A 122 8.94 -1.03 11.15
N VAL A 123 7.68 -1.36 10.96
CA VAL A 123 6.64 -1.10 11.96
C VAL A 123 6.84 -2.03 13.15
N THR A 124 6.90 -1.47 14.36
CA THR A 124 6.88 -2.26 15.61
C THR A 124 5.44 -2.58 16.02
N GLU A 125 5.24 -3.59 16.89
CA GLU A 125 3.92 -3.90 17.44
C GLU A 125 3.30 -2.69 18.15
N ALA A 126 4.12 -1.92 18.89
CA ALA A 126 3.67 -0.71 19.57
C ALA A 126 3.18 0.38 18.60
N ALA A 127 3.87 0.58 17.47
CA ALA A 127 3.42 1.50 16.43
C ALA A 127 2.16 0.99 15.72
N ALA A 128 2.10 -0.32 15.43
CA ALA A 128 0.91 -0.94 14.84
C ALA A 128 -0.33 -0.72 15.72
N GLN A 129 -0.18 -0.84 17.04
CA GLN A 129 -1.26 -0.58 18.00
C GLN A 129 -1.72 0.89 17.97
N VAL A 130 -0.78 1.85 17.88
CA VAL A 130 -1.13 3.27 17.74
C VAL A 130 -1.97 3.49 16.48
N PHE A 131 -1.54 2.96 15.34
CA PHE A 131 -2.31 3.08 14.10
C PHE A 131 -3.70 2.45 14.20
N ALA A 132 -3.79 1.30 14.88
CA ALA A 132 -5.05 0.60 15.14
C ALA A 132 -5.99 1.42 16.03
N ASP A 133 -5.49 1.98 17.13
CA ASP A 133 -6.25 2.79 18.07
C ASP A 133 -6.78 4.08 17.43
N HIS A 134 -6.04 4.64 16.48
CA HIS A 134 -6.47 5.81 15.69
C HIS A 134 -7.37 5.45 14.50
N GLY A 135 -7.58 4.17 14.20
CA GLY A 135 -8.49 3.69 13.18
C GLY A 135 -8.10 4.10 11.76
N ILE A 136 -6.79 4.09 11.43
CA ILE A 136 -6.38 4.38 10.05
C ILE A 136 -6.93 3.31 9.09
N LEU A 137 -7.08 3.67 7.83
CA LEU A 137 -7.66 2.78 6.80
C LEU A 137 -6.59 2.00 6.05
N LEU A 138 -5.42 2.62 5.85
CA LEU A 138 -4.32 2.07 5.07
C LEU A 138 -2.98 2.53 5.63
N PHE A 139 -2.04 1.61 5.69
CA PHE A 139 -0.62 1.89 5.90
C PHE A 139 0.18 1.37 4.71
N GLY A 140 1.15 2.14 4.22
CA GLY A 140 2.01 1.70 3.11
C GLY A 140 3.48 2.02 3.32
N ASN A 141 4.38 1.13 2.85
CA ASN A 141 5.82 1.32 2.92
C ASN A 141 6.55 0.79 1.68
N GLU A 142 7.84 1.10 1.59
CA GLU A 142 8.69 0.69 0.46
C GLU A 142 9.21 -0.75 0.59
N SER A 143 9.03 -1.41 1.74
CA SER A 143 9.46 -2.78 2.01
C SER A 143 8.48 -3.80 1.45
N GLN A 144 8.92 -5.07 1.38
CA GLN A 144 8.08 -6.22 0.98
C GLN A 144 7.18 -6.71 2.11
N THR A 145 7.32 -6.14 3.30
CA THR A 145 6.48 -6.38 4.47
C THR A 145 6.53 -5.15 5.38
N VAL A 146 5.44 -4.83 6.05
CA VAL A 146 5.36 -3.68 6.96
C VAL A 146 6.06 -3.94 8.29
N GLY A 147 6.07 -5.19 8.76
CA GLY A 147 6.73 -5.59 10.00
C GLY A 147 8.18 -6.06 9.79
N PRO A 148 8.82 -6.59 10.85
CA PRO A 148 10.13 -7.21 10.74
C PRO A 148 10.10 -8.39 9.77
N GLU A 149 11.01 -8.42 8.79
CA GLU A 149 11.02 -9.45 7.73
C GLU A 149 11.09 -10.89 8.29
N ALA A 150 11.85 -11.08 9.38
CA ALA A 150 12.00 -12.40 10.00
C ALA A 150 10.78 -12.81 10.88
N ALA A 151 9.90 -11.88 11.26
CA ALA A 151 8.77 -12.14 12.16
C ALA A 151 7.61 -11.14 11.92
N PRO A 152 7.02 -11.09 10.73
CA PRO A 152 6.02 -10.06 10.39
C PRO A 152 4.65 -10.30 11.05
N MET A 153 4.38 -11.51 11.52
CA MET A 153 3.05 -11.97 11.92
C MET A 153 2.36 -11.08 12.96
N ALA A 154 3.07 -10.64 14.00
CA ALA A 154 2.46 -9.88 15.10
C ALA A 154 1.91 -8.52 14.61
N VAL A 155 2.68 -7.80 13.82
CA VAL A 155 2.28 -6.51 13.23
C VAL A 155 1.08 -6.70 12.29
N HIS A 156 1.12 -7.73 11.41
CA HIS A 156 0.02 -8.02 10.50
C HIS A 156 -1.27 -8.37 11.24
N LEU A 157 -1.19 -9.20 12.29
CA LEU A 157 -2.37 -9.56 13.11
C LEU A 157 -3.01 -8.34 13.77
N ILE A 158 -2.21 -7.38 14.27
CA ILE A 158 -2.71 -6.14 14.84
C ILE A 158 -3.39 -5.30 13.76
N MET A 159 -2.70 -4.99 12.68
CA MET A 159 -3.19 -4.05 11.66
C MET A 159 -4.38 -4.63 10.88
N LEU A 160 -4.23 -5.84 10.34
CA LEU A 160 -5.30 -6.49 9.57
C LEU A 160 -6.50 -6.86 10.47
N GLY A 161 -6.26 -7.15 11.77
CA GLY A 161 -7.30 -7.38 12.77
C GLY A 161 -8.19 -6.15 13.03
N HIS A 162 -7.66 -4.96 12.81
CA HIS A 162 -8.38 -3.69 12.83
C HIS A 162 -8.82 -3.23 11.44
N GLU A 163 -8.78 -4.13 10.45
CA GLU A 163 -9.13 -3.86 9.06
C GLU A 163 -8.26 -2.78 8.39
N ILE A 164 -7.07 -2.50 8.89
CA ILE A 164 -6.10 -1.64 8.22
C ILE A 164 -5.49 -2.45 7.07
N VAL A 165 -5.68 -2.00 5.84
CA VAL A 165 -5.05 -2.65 4.68
C VAL A 165 -3.59 -2.22 4.54
N LEU A 166 -2.74 -3.14 4.08
CA LEU A 166 -1.30 -2.90 3.97
C LEU A 166 -0.92 -2.75 2.49
N LEU A 167 -0.32 -1.62 2.14
CA LEU A 167 0.16 -1.34 0.79
C LEU A 167 1.69 -1.48 0.79
N GLU A 168 2.19 -2.59 0.28
CA GLU A 168 3.59 -2.98 0.37
C GLU A 168 4.32 -2.79 -0.95
N GLY A 169 5.63 -2.60 -0.85
CA GLY A 169 6.49 -2.51 -2.02
C GLY A 169 6.30 -1.27 -2.88
N ILE A 170 5.83 -0.16 -2.33
CA ILE A 170 5.74 1.11 -3.05
C ILE A 170 7.11 1.74 -3.30
N ARG A 171 7.18 2.80 -4.13
CA ARG A 171 8.39 3.54 -4.47
C ARG A 171 8.16 5.03 -4.29
N LEU A 172 8.72 5.61 -3.24
CA LEU A 172 8.51 7.01 -2.84
C LEU A 172 9.73 7.91 -3.04
N SER A 173 10.81 7.42 -3.66
CA SER A 173 12.06 8.19 -3.81
C SER A 173 11.88 9.55 -4.48
N ALA A 174 10.94 9.68 -5.43
CA ALA A 174 10.62 10.92 -6.14
C ALA A 174 9.47 11.73 -5.51
N VAL A 175 8.98 11.30 -4.33
CA VAL A 175 7.85 11.93 -3.63
C VAL A 175 8.37 12.63 -2.38
N GLU A 176 7.98 13.88 -2.18
CA GLU A 176 8.27 14.64 -0.96
C GLU A 176 7.24 14.30 0.13
N THR A 177 7.59 14.60 1.39
CA THR A 177 6.63 14.50 2.50
C THR A 177 5.47 15.48 2.30
N GLY A 178 4.25 15.07 2.62
CA GLY A 178 3.07 15.91 2.44
C GLY A 178 1.80 15.17 2.08
N VAL A 179 0.77 15.93 1.72
CA VAL A 179 -0.56 15.42 1.38
C VAL A 179 -0.70 15.19 -0.12
N TYR A 180 -1.23 14.04 -0.47
CA TYR A 180 -1.49 13.61 -1.85
C TYR A 180 -2.85 12.92 -1.94
N PHE A 181 -3.41 12.86 -3.15
CA PHE A 181 -4.51 11.95 -3.43
C PHE A 181 -3.91 10.61 -3.91
N LEU A 182 -4.22 9.55 -3.17
CA LEU A 182 -3.79 8.17 -3.44
C LEU A 182 -4.86 7.43 -4.24
N ASN A 183 -4.41 6.64 -5.21
CA ASN A 183 -5.15 5.48 -5.71
C ASN A 183 -4.21 4.26 -5.68
N ALA A 184 -4.59 3.28 -4.88
CA ALA A 184 -3.94 1.97 -4.78
C ALA A 184 -4.99 0.85 -4.92
N ALA A 185 -6.04 1.08 -5.71
CA ALA A 185 -7.09 0.09 -5.92
C ALA A 185 -6.49 -1.22 -6.48
N PRO A 186 -6.68 -2.36 -5.78
CA PRO A 186 -6.15 -3.66 -6.19
C PRO A 186 -6.93 -4.25 -7.35
N LEU A 187 -6.39 -5.28 -7.98
CA LEU A 187 -7.17 -6.14 -8.85
C LEU A 187 -8.31 -6.77 -8.06
N ASN A 188 -9.50 -6.85 -8.67
CA ASN A 188 -10.67 -7.50 -8.08
C ASN A 188 -10.55 -9.03 -8.21
N LEU A 189 -9.81 -9.63 -7.27
CA LEU A 189 -9.58 -11.08 -7.22
C LEU A 189 -10.48 -11.71 -6.17
N GLY A 190 -11.59 -12.32 -6.61
CA GLY A 190 -12.58 -12.93 -5.73
C GLY A 190 -11.98 -13.98 -4.80
N GLY A 191 -12.12 -13.79 -3.48
CA GLY A 191 -11.65 -14.71 -2.45
C GLY A 191 -10.12 -14.69 -2.20
N SER A 192 -9.36 -13.75 -2.79
CA SER A 192 -7.92 -13.65 -2.60
C SER A 192 -7.57 -12.93 -1.30
N ASP A 193 -6.41 -13.29 -0.73
CA ASP A 193 -5.82 -12.74 0.48
C ASP A 193 -5.12 -11.39 0.26
N GLY A 194 -4.92 -11.01 -0.99
CA GLY A 194 -4.34 -9.75 -1.44
C GLY A 194 -4.43 -9.62 -2.94
N ALA A 195 -3.91 -8.54 -3.49
CA ALA A 195 -3.81 -8.36 -4.93
C ALA A 195 -2.78 -7.30 -5.32
N PRO A 196 -2.09 -7.47 -6.47
CA PRO A 196 -1.24 -6.43 -7.02
C PRO A 196 -2.06 -5.20 -7.43
N CYS A 197 -1.41 -4.03 -7.38
CA CYS A 197 -2.02 -2.78 -7.81
C CYS A 197 -1.01 -1.90 -8.56
N ARG A 198 -1.51 -1.00 -9.43
CA ARG A 198 -0.74 0.12 -9.95
C ARG A 198 -1.00 1.33 -9.06
N ALA A 199 -0.22 1.48 -7.98
CA ALA A 199 -0.38 2.58 -7.06
C ALA A 199 0.20 3.90 -7.63
N TRP A 200 -0.53 5.00 -7.45
CA TRP A 200 -0.08 6.32 -7.85
C TRP A 200 -0.60 7.42 -6.93
N LEU A 201 0.15 8.52 -6.88
CA LEU A 201 -0.20 9.72 -6.12
C LEU A 201 -0.41 10.91 -7.06
N ILE A 202 -1.32 11.80 -6.70
CA ILE A 202 -1.51 13.09 -7.38
C ILE A 202 -1.28 14.23 -6.38
N SER A 203 -0.49 15.23 -6.79
CA SER A 203 -0.35 16.51 -6.10
C SER A 203 -1.10 17.64 -6.81
N GLY A 204 -1.48 18.67 -6.06
CA GLY A 204 -2.12 19.88 -6.60
C GLY A 204 -3.55 19.65 -7.10
N ILE A 205 -4.27 18.71 -6.49
CA ILE A 205 -5.72 18.58 -6.65
C ILE A 205 -6.39 19.51 -5.64
N PRO A 206 -7.32 20.38 -6.07
CA PRO A 206 -8.15 21.13 -5.14
C PRO A 206 -8.97 20.19 -4.26
N ALA A 207 -9.24 20.57 -3.01
CA ALA A 207 -10.12 19.82 -2.13
C ALA A 207 -11.47 19.57 -2.84
N PHE A 208 -11.85 18.31 -2.96
CA PHE A 208 -13.21 17.96 -3.35
C PHE A 208 -14.07 18.03 -2.09
N HIS A 209 -15.01 18.95 -2.04
CA HIS A 209 -16.12 18.87 -1.09
C HIS A 209 -17.09 17.81 -1.65
N VAL A 210 -17.16 16.68 -1.00
CA VAL A 210 -18.15 15.64 -1.26
C VAL A 210 -19.35 15.87 -0.35
#